data_12d436e6ce376de9ca308f9fabee26ac
#
_entry.id   12d436e6ce376de9ca308f9fabee26ac
#
_cell.length_a   1.000
_cell.length_b   1.000
_cell.length_c   1.000
_cell.angle_alpha   90.00
_cell.angle_beta   90.00
_cell.angle_gamma   90.00
#
_symmetry.space_group_name_H-M   'P 1'
#
loop_
_entity.id
_entity.type
_entity.pdbx_description
1 polymer ?
#
loop_
_entity_poly.entity_id
_entity_poly.type
_entity_poly.pdbx_seq_one_letter_code
_entity_poly.pdbx_strand_id
1 'polypeptide(L)'
;NMGGAIAKALSKATKEIMVSDRSGKAKAFAEELGIVYSDAETIAARCDRIFIAVKPHMVQEVLSPLQKVLGKRKPLLITMAAGMEIAKLEQLAGTELPVIRIMPNTPTAIGKGVIPYCRNALVEDETLNDWREDMRFCGLLDALEERMIDAASALSGSGPAFLYMFVEA
;
A
#
# COMPACT_ATOMS: atom_id res chain seq x y z
N ASN A 1 9.82 -2.89 7.31
CA ASN A 1 9.33 -2.94 5.94
C ASN A 1 8.24 -1.90 5.69
N MET A 2 8.03 -1.52 4.42
CA MET A 2 7.16 -0.39 4.04
C MET A 2 5.72 -0.53 4.51
N GLY A 3 5.10 -1.72 4.38
CA GLY A 3 3.74 -1.95 4.91
C GLY A 3 3.61 -1.67 6.40
N GLY A 4 4.59 -2.07 7.19
CA GLY A 4 4.63 -1.74 8.63
C GLY A 4 4.80 -0.25 8.91
N ALA A 5 5.58 0.47 8.09
CA ALA A 5 5.73 1.92 8.21
C ALA A 5 4.39 2.64 7.97
N ILE A 6 3.64 2.23 6.94
CA ILE A 6 2.31 2.77 6.65
C ILE A 6 1.33 2.41 7.76
N ALA A 7 1.26 1.14 8.19
CA ALA A 7 0.36 0.73 9.27
C ALA A 7 0.63 1.52 10.57
N LYS A 8 1.92 1.75 10.91
CA LYS A 8 2.31 2.59 12.04
C LYS A 8 1.88 4.05 11.89
N ALA A 9 1.98 4.61 10.68
CA ALA A 9 1.52 5.97 10.42
C ALA A 9 -0.01 6.07 10.52
N LEU A 10 -0.74 5.14 9.90
CA LEU A 10 -2.21 5.06 9.96
C LEU A 10 -2.73 4.85 11.39
N SER A 11 -2.01 4.09 12.23
CA SER A 11 -2.42 3.84 13.62
C SER A 11 -2.43 5.09 14.51
N LYS A 12 -1.93 6.22 14.02
CA LYS A 12 -2.08 7.54 14.65
C LYS A 12 -3.47 8.15 14.43
N ALA A 13 -4.14 7.78 13.34
CA ALA A 13 -5.48 8.26 13.02
C ALA A 13 -6.57 7.30 13.50
N THR A 14 -6.36 5.99 13.38
CA THR A 14 -7.34 4.95 13.73
C THR A 14 -6.68 3.71 14.30
N LYS A 15 -7.44 2.92 15.07
CA LYS A 15 -7.05 1.56 15.49
C LYS A 15 -7.81 0.47 14.72
N GLU A 16 -8.71 0.85 13.81
CA GLU A 16 -9.45 -0.07 12.93
C GLU A 16 -8.54 -0.59 11.79
N ILE A 17 -7.39 -1.13 12.15
CA ILE A 17 -6.39 -1.65 11.23
C ILE A 17 -6.20 -3.14 11.48
N MET A 18 -6.22 -3.90 10.40
CA MET A 18 -5.84 -5.31 10.40
C MET A 18 -4.53 -5.49 9.64
N VAL A 19 -3.65 -6.35 10.15
CA VAL A 19 -2.40 -6.70 9.48
C VAL A 19 -2.25 -8.20 9.36
N SER A 20 -1.62 -8.62 8.27
CA SER A 20 -1.29 -10.01 7.99
C SER A 20 0.13 -10.12 7.44
N ASP A 21 0.81 -11.21 7.75
CA ASP A 21 2.04 -11.60 7.08
C ASP A 21 2.20 -13.12 7.10
N ARG A 22 3.07 -13.65 6.21
CA ARG A 22 3.34 -15.08 6.13
C ARG A 22 4.20 -15.60 7.28
N SER A 23 5.02 -14.77 7.86
CA SER A 23 6.03 -15.17 8.84
C SER A 23 5.55 -15.13 10.30
N GLY A 24 4.37 -14.57 10.54
CA GLY A 24 3.84 -14.34 11.88
C GLY A 24 4.50 -13.17 12.64
N LYS A 25 5.47 -12.48 12.04
CA LYS A 25 6.14 -11.31 12.66
C LYS A 25 5.20 -10.12 12.86
N ALA A 26 4.17 -10.00 12.01
CA ALA A 26 3.17 -8.96 12.15
C ALA A 26 2.31 -9.10 13.40
N LYS A 27 2.29 -10.27 14.06
CA LYS A 27 1.54 -10.46 15.31
C LYS A 27 2.09 -9.60 16.45
N ALA A 28 3.38 -9.69 16.73
CA ALA A 28 4.02 -8.85 17.76
C ALA A 28 3.92 -7.35 17.41
N PHE A 29 4.05 -7.01 16.13
CA PHE A 29 3.88 -5.64 15.66
C PHE A 29 2.44 -5.12 15.87
N ALA A 30 1.43 -5.96 15.65
CA ALA A 30 0.04 -5.62 15.90
C ALA A 30 -0.23 -5.39 17.39
N GLU A 31 0.30 -6.25 18.24
CA GLU A 31 0.22 -6.12 19.70
C GLU A 31 0.86 -4.81 20.20
N GLU A 32 2.05 -4.46 19.68
CA GLU A 32 2.73 -3.19 20.01
C GLU A 32 1.89 -1.96 19.67
N LEU A 33 1.21 -1.98 18.51
CA LEU A 33 0.41 -0.84 18.04
C LEU A 33 -1.03 -0.84 18.56
N GLY A 34 -1.51 -1.92 19.19
CA GLY A 34 -2.90 -2.09 19.60
C GLY A 34 -3.85 -2.18 18.39
N ILE A 35 -3.42 -2.87 17.32
CA ILE A 35 -4.18 -3.16 16.11
C ILE A 35 -4.38 -4.68 15.94
N VAL A 36 -5.18 -5.11 14.98
CA VAL A 36 -5.57 -6.52 14.87
C VAL A 36 -4.61 -7.29 13.94
N TYR A 37 -4.10 -8.43 14.40
CA TYR A 37 -3.48 -9.44 13.52
C TYR A 37 -4.53 -10.42 13.02
N SER A 38 -4.56 -10.70 11.72
CA SER A 38 -5.53 -11.62 11.10
C SER A 38 -4.94 -12.30 9.87
N ASP A 39 -5.67 -13.22 9.27
CA ASP A 39 -5.35 -13.80 7.96
C ASP A 39 -5.83 -12.90 6.81
N ALA A 40 -5.28 -13.14 5.61
CA ALA A 40 -5.60 -12.35 4.42
C ALA A 40 -7.06 -12.48 3.97
N GLU A 41 -7.68 -13.63 4.17
CA GLU A 41 -9.08 -13.89 3.80
C GLU A 41 -10.03 -13.07 4.68
N THR A 42 -9.79 -13.04 5.98
CA THR A 42 -10.54 -12.20 6.94
C THR A 42 -10.37 -10.72 6.61
N ILE A 43 -9.15 -10.26 6.29
CA ILE A 43 -8.91 -8.87 5.85
C ILE A 43 -9.72 -8.58 4.59
N ALA A 44 -9.65 -9.43 3.57
CA ALA A 44 -10.39 -9.24 2.32
C ALA A 44 -11.92 -9.25 2.53
N ALA A 45 -12.40 -10.01 3.51
CA ALA A 45 -13.82 -10.10 3.84
C ALA A 45 -14.35 -8.91 4.65
N ARG A 46 -13.50 -8.18 5.39
CA ARG A 46 -13.94 -7.16 6.37
C ARG A 46 -13.48 -5.75 6.08
N CYS A 47 -12.32 -5.58 5.45
CA CYS A 47 -11.73 -4.25 5.22
C CYS A 47 -12.23 -3.65 3.90
N ASP A 48 -12.50 -2.35 3.90
CA ASP A 48 -12.91 -1.60 2.71
C ASP A 48 -11.70 -1.07 1.92
N ARG A 49 -10.54 -0.97 2.59
CA ARG A 49 -9.25 -0.55 2.01
C ARG A 49 -8.19 -1.60 2.33
N ILE A 50 -7.53 -2.13 1.30
CA ILE A 50 -6.57 -3.23 1.42
C ILE A 50 -5.24 -2.82 0.80
N PHE A 51 -4.19 -2.77 1.61
CA PHE A 51 -2.83 -2.48 1.17
C PHE A 51 -2.08 -3.76 0.79
N ILE A 52 -1.68 -3.87 -0.47
CA ILE A 52 -0.83 -4.96 -0.97
C ILE A 52 0.63 -4.55 -0.81
N ALA A 53 1.21 -4.91 0.34
CA ALA A 53 2.55 -4.53 0.76
C ALA A 53 3.56 -5.67 0.67
N VAL A 54 3.42 -6.54 -0.31
CA VAL A 54 4.32 -7.66 -0.57
C VAL A 54 5.23 -7.38 -1.77
N LYS A 55 6.26 -8.21 -1.96
CA LYS A 55 7.14 -8.11 -3.14
C LYS A 55 6.35 -8.43 -4.42
N PRO A 56 6.69 -7.85 -5.59
CA PRO A 56 5.94 -8.04 -6.83
C PRO A 56 5.68 -9.51 -7.20
N HIS A 57 6.68 -10.37 -7.06
CA HIS A 57 6.56 -11.81 -7.36
C HIS A 57 5.62 -12.57 -6.42
N MET A 58 5.25 -11.99 -5.28
CA MET A 58 4.33 -12.60 -4.30
C MET A 58 2.87 -12.15 -4.49
N VAL A 59 2.62 -11.12 -5.29
CA VAL A 59 1.27 -10.54 -5.44
C VAL A 59 0.28 -11.58 -5.95
N GLN A 60 0.65 -12.37 -6.94
CA GLN A 60 -0.22 -13.43 -7.48
C GLN A 60 -0.61 -14.45 -6.41
N GLU A 61 0.36 -14.92 -5.63
CA GLU A 61 0.12 -15.90 -4.57
C GLU A 61 -0.83 -15.35 -3.48
N VAL A 62 -0.72 -14.06 -3.17
CA VAL A 62 -1.60 -13.39 -2.20
C VAL A 62 -3.01 -13.19 -2.75
N LEU A 63 -3.15 -12.75 -4.01
CA LEU A 63 -4.46 -12.40 -4.58
C LEU A 63 -5.25 -13.61 -5.09
N SER A 64 -4.59 -14.66 -5.60
CA SER A 64 -5.28 -15.81 -6.18
C SER A 64 -6.34 -16.45 -5.25
N PRO A 65 -6.06 -16.73 -3.98
CA PRO A 65 -7.08 -17.28 -3.08
C PRO A 65 -8.20 -16.28 -2.73
N LEU A 66 -7.96 -14.98 -2.91
CA LEU A 66 -8.88 -13.92 -2.53
C LEU A 66 -9.83 -13.49 -3.65
N GLN A 67 -9.64 -13.96 -4.90
CA GLN A 67 -10.38 -13.51 -6.09
C GLN A 67 -11.91 -13.53 -5.88
N LYS A 68 -12.44 -14.59 -5.27
CA LYS A 68 -13.88 -14.73 -5.05
C LYS A 68 -14.44 -13.65 -4.11
N VAL A 69 -13.73 -13.36 -3.02
CA VAL A 69 -14.18 -12.35 -2.05
C VAL A 69 -13.95 -10.94 -2.60
N LEU A 70 -12.85 -10.69 -3.30
CA LEU A 70 -12.56 -9.41 -3.96
C LEU A 70 -13.61 -9.09 -5.03
N GLY A 71 -13.98 -10.08 -5.87
CA GLY A 71 -15.01 -9.91 -6.91
C GLY A 71 -16.41 -9.59 -6.33
N LYS A 72 -16.71 -10.11 -5.14
CA LYS A 72 -18.00 -9.85 -4.47
C LYS A 72 -18.01 -8.50 -3.75
N ARG A 73 -16.94 -8.14 -3.04
CA ARG A 73 -16.90 -6.94 -2.18
C ARG A 73 -16.39 -5.69 -2.88
N LYS A 74 -15.51 -5.86 -3.85
CA LYS A 74 -14.84 -4.77 -4.58
C LYS A 74 -14.23 -3.69 -3.66
N PRO A 75 -13.41 -4.08 -2.67
CA PRO A 75 -12.74 -3.11 -1.81
C PRO A 75 -11.75 -2.25 -2.62
N LEU A 76 -11.36 -1.08 -2.09
CA LEU A 76 -10.25 -0.33 -2.64
C LEU A 76 -8.94 -1.08 -2.41
N LEU A 77 -8.26 -1.50 -3.48
CA LEU A 77 -6.90 -2.02 -3.38
C LEU A 77 -5.87 -0.90 -3.50
N ILE A 78 -4.90 -0.89 -2.61
CA ILE A 78 -3.75 0.01 -2.64
C ILE A 78 -2.49 -0.83 -2.81
N THR A 79 -1.82 -0.75 -3.96
CA THR A 79 -0.59 -1.50 -4.21
C THR A 79 0.65 -0.63 -4.10
N MET A 80 1.70 -1.17 -3.47
CA MET A 80 3.04 -0.59 -3.45
C MET A 80 4.09 -1.54 -4.06
N ALA A 81 3.64 -2.51 -4.85
CA ALA A 81 4.53 -3.45 -5.53
C ALA A 81 5.20 -2.77 -6.73
N ALA A 82 6.53 -2.64 -6.70
CA ALA A 82 7.30 -2.00 -7.75
C ALA A 82 7.12 -2.71 -9.10
N GLY A 83 6.95 -1.95 -10.20
CA GLY A 83 6.74 -2.50 -11.53
C GLY A 83 5.40 -3.22 -11.72
N MET A 84 4.45 -3.07 -10.79
CA MET A 84 3.11 -3.66 -10.88
C MET A 84 2.12 -2.60 -11.35
N GLU A 85 1.77 -2.62 -12.63
CA GLU A 85 0.74 -1.76 -13.20
C GLU A 85 -0.65 -2.13 -12.69
N ILE A 86 -1.56 -1.16 -12.67
CA ILE A 86 -2.95 -1.34 -12.22
C ILE A 86 -3.65 -2.45 -13.01
N ALA A 87 -3.53 -2.44 -14.33
CA ALA A 87 -4.13 -3.48 -15.18
C ALA A 87 -3.63 -4.90 -14.85
N LYS A 88 -2.34 -5.03 -14.49
CA LYS A 88 -1.79 -6.30 -14.06
C LYS A 88 -2.32 -6.74 -12.70
N LEU A 89 -2.50 -5.79 -11.77
CA LEU A 89 -3.10 -6.08 -10.46
C LEU A 89 -4.55 -6.57 -10.60
N GLU A 90 -5.36 -5.91 -11.44
CA GLU A 90 -6.75 -6.31 -11.73
C GLU A 90 -6.81 -7.71 -12.36
N GLN A 91 -5.92 -8.02 -13.31
CA GLN A 91 -5.80 -9.36 -13.87
C GLN A 91 -5.51 -10.41 -12.79
N LEU A 92 -4.62 -10.12 -11.85
CA LEU A 92 -4.27 -11.02 -10.74
C LEU A 92 -5.40 -11.13 -9.71
N ALA A 93 -6.14 -10.05 -9.49
CA ALA A 93 -7.34 -10.06 -8.65
C ALA A 93 -8.54 -10.78 -9.29
N GLY A 94 -8.49 -11.04 -10.60
CA GLY A 94 -9.55 -11.73 -11.35
C GLY A 94 -10.84 -10.91 -11.50
N THR A 95 -10.78 -9.61 -11.27
CA THR A 95 -11.94 -8.71 -11.36
C THR A 95 -11.48 -7.26 -11.46
N GLU A 96 -12.28 -6.43 -12.09
CA GLU A 96 -12.15 -4.98 -12.04
C GLU A 96 -12.59 -4.47 -10.66
N LEU A 97 -11.80 -3.61 -10.06
CA LEU A 97 -12.05 -3.01 -8.74
C LEU A 97 -11.31 -1.66 -8.63
N PRO A 98 -11.70 -0.80 -7.67
CA PRO A 98 -10.99 0.45 -7.44
C PRO A 98 -9.54 0.17 -6.98
N VAL A 99 -8.57 0.78 -7.67
CA VAL A 99 -7.15 0.60 -7.38
C VAL A 99 -6.43 1.94 -7.29
N ILE A 100 -5.63 2.10 -6.25
CA ILE A 100 -4.61 3.14 -6.13
C ILE A 100 -3.24 2.46 -6.15
N ARG A 101 -2.38 2.89 -7.06
CA ARG A 101 -0.96 2.51 -7.07
C ARG A 101 -0.15 3.59 -6.41
N ILE A 102 0.67 3.23 -5.43
CA ILE A 102 1.52 4.14 -4.67
C ILE A 102 2.98 3.68 -4.72
N MET A 103 3.90 4.62 -4.56
CA MET A 103 5.31 4.28 -4.44
C MET A 103 5.97 5.08 -3.30
N PRO A 104 5.74 4.66 -2.04
CA PRO A 104 6.30 5.31 -0.87
C PRO A 104 7.82 5.10 -0.77
N ASN A 105 8.51 6.04 -0.14
CA ASN A 105 9.94 5.96 0.15
C ASN A 105 10.22 5.80 1.66
N THR A 106 11.46 5.54 2.03
CA THR A 106 11.89 5.23 3.41
C THR A 106 11.44 6.27 4.46
N PRO A 107 11.48 7.60 4.21
CA PRO A 107 11.04 8.59 5.20
C PRO A 107 9.56 8.52 5.58
N THR A 108 8.74 7.74 4.87
CA THR A 108 7.35 7.43 5.25
C THR A 108 7.26 6.90 6.69
N ALA A 109 8.25 6.16 7.16
CA ALA A 109 8.30 5.62 8.51
C ALA A 109 8.22 6.68 9.62
N ILE A 110 8.66 7.91 9.31
CA ILE A 110 8.66 9.06 10.23
C ILE A 110 7.67 10.16 9.80
N GLY A 111 6.80 9.89 8.82
CA GLY A 111 5.83 10.84 8.31
C GLY A 111 6.41 11.93 7.41
N LYS A 112 7.56 11.70 6.82
CA LYS A 112 8.29 12.62 5.94
C LYS A 112 8.50 12.02 4.54
N GLY A 113 7.69 11.02 4.17
CA GLY A 113 7.73 10.38 2.87
C GLY A 113 7.28 11.31 1.74
N VAL A 114 7.71 10.98 0.54
CA VAL A 114 7.08 11.42 -0.71
C VAL A 114 6.46 10.19 -1.34
N ILE A 115 5.17 10.25 -1.59
CA ILE A 115 4.38 9.11 -2.03
C ILE A 115 3.71 9.45 -3.36
N PRO A 116 4.40 9.22 -4.49
CA PRO A 116 3.78 9.25 -5.79
C PRO A 116 2.62 8.27 -5.86
N TYR A 117 1.50 8.69 -6.45
CA TYR A 117 0.34 7.82 -6.62
C TYR A 117 -0.41 8.08 -7.91
N CYS A 118 -1.10 7.06 -8.41
CA CYS A 118 -2.12 7.15 -9.44
C CYS A 118 -3.32 6.27 -9.07
N ARG A 119 -4.45 6.49 -9.74
CA ARG A 119 -5.67 5.70 -9.55
C ARG A 119 -6.25 5.26 -10.90
N ASN A 120 -7.06 4.19 -10.90
CA ASN A 120 -7.94 3.89 -12.02
C ASN A 120 -9.26 4.69 -11.96
N ALA A 121 -10.06 4.60 -13.02
CA ALA A 121 -11.33 5.32 -13.13
C ALA A 121 -12.41 4.85 -12.16
N LEU A 122 -12.24 3.68 -11.53
CA LEU A 122 -13.19 3.13 -10.54
C LEU A 122 -13.03 3.73 -9.15
N VAL A 123 -11.95 4.47 -8.88
CA VAL A 123 -11.78 5.18 -7.61
C VAL A 123 -12.49 6.53 -7.72
N GLU A 124 -13.60 6.66 -7.03
CA GLU A 124 -14.38 7.90 -6.93
C GLU A 124 -13.61 8.98 -6.16
N ASP A 125 -13.92 10.26 -6.41
CA ASP A 125 -13.22 11.39 -5.79
C ASP A 125 -13.40 11.42 -4.25
N GLU A 126 -14.55 11.04 -3.73
CA GLU A 126 -14.80 10.92 -2.29
C GLU A 126 -13.89 9.86 -1.67
N THR A 127 -13.85 8.66 -2.25
CA THR A 127 -12.96 7.57 -1.82
C THR A 127 -11.49 7.97 -1.86
N LEU A 128 -11.08 8.70 -2.91
CA LEU A 128 -9.71 9.22 -3.02
C LEU A 128 -9.40 10.23 -1.91
N ASN A 129 -10.31 11.14 -1.62
CA ASN A 129 -10.11 12.16 -0.59
C ASN A 129 -10.03 11.53 0.79
N ASP A 130 -10.87 10.57 1.10
CA ASP A 130 -10.82 9.80 2.35
C ASP A 130 -9.47 9.06 2.49
N TRP A 131 -9.02 8.39 1.41
CA TRP A 131 -7.73 7.73 1.42
C TRP A 131 -6.56 8.72 1.62
N ARG A 132 -6.63 9.90 1.00
CA ARG A 132 -5.60 10.95 1.19
C ARG A 132 -5.57 11.45 2.62
N GLU A 133 -6.73 11.60 3.25
CA GLU A 133 -6.82 12.02 4.66
C GLU A 133 -6.22 10.93 5.59
N ASP A 134 -6.49 9.66 5.33
CA ASP A 134 -5.84 8.58 6.08
C ASP A 134 -4.31 8.62 5.95
N MET A 135 -3.82 8.88 4.74
CA MET A 135 -2.39 8.87 4.44
C MET A 135 -1.62 10.12 4.89
N ARG A 136 -2.29 11.14 5.44
CA ARG A 136 -1.65 12.43 5.85
C ARG A 136 -0.47 12.28 6.80
N PHE A 137 -0.46 11.22 7.60
CA PHE A 137 0.65 10.93 8.53
C PHE A 137 1.84 10.21 7.88
N CYS A 138 1.73 9.85 6.61
CA CYS A 138 2.79 9.17 5.88
C CYS A 138 3.77 10.14 5.19
N GLY A 139 3.32 11.36 4.89
CA GLY A 139 4.09 12.38 4.18
C GLY A 139 3.32 13.08 3.06
N LEU A 140 4.02 13.59 2.08
CA LEU A 140 3.45 14.28 0.92
C LEU A 140 2.93 13.26 -0.10
N LEU A 141 1.68 13.42 -0.52
CA LEU A 141 1.06 12.66 -1.59
C LEU A 141 1.18 13.44 -2.91
N ASP A 142 1.72 12.81 -3.95
CA ASP A 142 1.96 13.43 -5.25
C ASP A 142 1.22 12.65 -6.35
N ALA A 143 0.19 13.27 -6.94
CA ALA A 143 -0.64 12.66 -7.97
C ALA A 143 0.08 12.69 -9.32
N LEU A 144 0.31 11.52 -9.90
CA LEU A 144 1.01 11.37 -11.18
C LEU A 144 0.20 10.50 -12.15
N GLU A 145 0.51 10.59 -13.44
CA GLU A 145 0.09 9.58 -14.40
C GLU A 145 0.80 8.25 -14.13
N GLU A 146 0.13 7.12 -14.35
CA GLU A 146 0.69 5.80 -14.03
C GLU A 146 2.07 5.54 -14.66
N ARG A 147 2.27 5.98 -15.91
CA ARG A 147 3.56 5.86 -16.64
C ARG A 147 4.73 6.58 -15.94
N MET A 148 4.44 7.54 -15.06
CA MET A 148 5.45 8.31 -14.33
C MET A 148 5.81 7.69 -12.98
N ILE A 149 5.03 6.76 -12.46
CA ILE A 149 5.23 6.17 -11.12
C ILE A 149 6.61 5.50 -11.00
N ASP A 150 7.03 4.74 -12.02
CA ASP A 150 8.32 4.03 -11.96
C ASP A 150 9.51 5.01 -12.09
N ALA A 151 9.39 6.06 -12.89
CA ALA A 151 10.40 7.12 -12.96
C ALA A 151 10.50 7.90 -11.64
N ALA A 152 9.35 8.26 -11.04
CA ALA A 152 9.31 8.90 -9.72
C ALA A 152 9.89 7.98 -8.65
N SER A 153 9.64 6.66 -8.72
CA SER A 153 10.24 5.67 -7.82
C SER A 153 11.77 5.62 -7.93
N ALA A 154 12.32 5.68 -9.13
CA ALA A 154 13.78 5.72 -9.34
C ALA A 154 14.39 6.92 -8.63
N LEU A 155 13.74 8.08 -8.66
CA LEU A 155 14.18 9.30 -8.02
C LEU A 155 13.97 9.28 -6.50
N SER A 156 12.73 9.08 -6.05
CA SER A 156 12.34 9.21 -4.64
C SER A 156 12.67 7.97 -3.79
N GLY A 157 12.65 6.78 -4.38
CA GLY A 157 12.95 5.52 -3.71
C GLY A 157 14.45 5.24 -3.59
N SER A 158 15.23 5.50 -4.64
CA SER A 158 16.68 5.24 -4.67
C SER A 158 17.52 6.47 -4.36
N GLY A 159 17.04 7.67 -4.69
CA GLY A 159 17.76 8.95 -4.49
C GLY A 159 18.29 9.16 -3.07
N PRO A 160 17.52 8.89 -2.00
CA PRO A 160 18.03 9.03 -0.64
C PRO A 160 19.26 8.18 -0.34
N ALA A 161 19.35 6.96 -0.89
CA ALA A 161 20.50 6.08 -0.69
C ALA A 161 21.76 6.64 -1.36
N PHE A 162 21.65 7.19 -2.57
CA PHE A 162 22.76 7.86 -3.26
C PHE A 162 23.21 9.11 -2.51
N LEU A 163 22.26 9.89 -1.99
CA LEU A 163 22.59 11.07 -1.19
C LEU A 163 23.35 10.70 0.09
N TYR A 164 22.94 9.63 0.78
CA TYR A 164 23.67 9.15 1.97
C TYR A 164 25.09 8.73 1.62
N MET A 165 25.30 7.98 0.55
CA MET A 165 26.66 7.61 0.10
C MET A 165 27.51 8.84 -0.23
N PHE A 166 26.91 9.87 -0.84
CA PHE A 166 27.62 11.11 -1.16
C PHE A 166 28.00 11.92 0.08
N VAL A 167 27.17 11.93 1.12
CA VAL A 167 27.43 12.65 2.38
C VAL A 167 28.45 11.91 3.24
N GLU A 168 28.52 10.57 3.15
CA GLU A 168 29.49 9.74 3.88
C GLU A 168 30.89 9.76 3.27
N ALA A 169 31.06 10.15 1.98
CA ALA A 169 32.33 10.20 1.27
C ALA A 169 33.06 11.53 1.50
#